data_4081ec10f06b105e063d80458df41402
#
_entry.id   4081ec10f06b105e063d80458df41402
#
_cell.length_a   1.000
_cell.length_b   1.000
_cell.length_c   1.000
_cell.angle_alpha   90.00
_cell.angle_beta   90.00
_cell.angle_gamma   90.00
#
_symmetry.space_group_name_H-M   'P 1'
#
loop_
_entity.id
_entity.type
_entity.pdbx_description
1 polymer ?
#
loop_
_entity_poly.entity_id
_entity_poly.type
_entity_poly.pdbx_seq_one_letter_code
_entity_poly.pdbx_strand_id
1 'polypeptide(L)' 'MKTKYRIGFCFYYNHELCKVIGIFINEKAQILYKVSSILNKSICYIILNQAQIDMIIEGKDNA' A
#
# COMPACT_ATOMS: atom_id res chain seq x y z
N MET A 1 -10.54 -12.14 10.08
CA MET A 1 -10.54 -10.74 9.70
C MET A 1 -10.41 -10.59 8.19
N LYS A 2 -11.21 -9.71 7.63
CA LYS A 2 -11.14 -9.47 6.18
C LYS A 2 -10.32 -8.23 5.89
N THR A 3 -9.37 -8.36 4.98
CA THR A 3 -8.62 -7.23 4.46
C THR A 3 -9.11 -6.94 3.04
N LYS A 4 -9.15 -5.67 2.68
CA LYS A 4 -9.59 -5.27 1.35
C LYS A 4 -8.57 -5.67 0.29
N TYR A 5 -7.30 -5.59 0.64
CA TYR A 5 -6.21 -5.92 -0.27
C TYR A 5 -5.50 -7.17 0.21
N ARG A 6 -4.97 -7.95 -0.73
CA ARG A 6 -4.27 -9.19 -0.43
C ARG A 6 -2.78 -9.02 -0.66
N ILE A 7 -1.98 -9.86 -0.03
CA ILE A 7 -0.56 -9.94 -0.34
C ILE A 7 -0.43 -10.30 -1.82
N GLY A 8 0.37 -9.55 -2.54
CA GLY A 8 0.53 -9.71 -3.98
C GLY A 8 -0.28 -8.70 -4.80
N PHE A 9 -1.20 -7.97 -4.16
CA PHE A 9 -1.97 -6.95 -4.87
C PHE A 9 -1.03 -5.83 -5.32
N CYS A 10 -1.16 -5.41 -6.58
CA CYS A 10 -0.32 -4.38 -7.16
C CYS A 10 -1.14 -3.16 -7.54
N PHE A 11 -0.53 -1.99 -7.42
CA PHE A 11 -1.17 -0.73 -7.81
C PHE A 11 -0.06 0.26 -8.20
N TYR A 12 -0.44 1.35 -8.84
CA TYR A 12 0.52 2.38 -9.23
C TYR A 12 0.39 3.61 -8.34
N TYR A 13 1.52 4.14 -7.93
CA TYR A 13 1.60 5.37 -7.17
C TYR A 13 2.75 6.18 -7.72
N ASN A 14 2.47 7.40 -8.20
CA ASN A 14 3.46 8.26 -8.85
C ASN A 14 4.20 7.55 -9.98
N HIS A 15 3.43 6.81 -10.80
CA HIS A 15 3.97 6.04 -11.94
C HIS A 15 4.89 4.90 -11.53
N GLU A 16 4.97 4.58 -10.24
CA GLU A 16 5.74 3.47 -9.74
C GLU A 16 4.82 2.29 -9.43
N LEU A 17 5.23 1.11 -9.82
CA LEU A 17 4.46 -0.09 -9.49
C LEU A 17 4.73 -0.48 -8.04
N CYS A 18 3.68 -0.59 -7.27
CA CYS A 18 3.74 -0.95 -5.86
C CYS A 18 3.06 -2.29 -5.64
N LYS A 19 3.56 -3.05 -4.69
CA LYS A 19 3.02 -4.38 -4.39
C LYS A 19 2.88 -4.56 -2.88
N VAL A 20 1.72 -5.05 -2.46
CA VAL A 20 1.49 -5.39 -1.06
C VAL A 20 2.25 -6.67 -0.74
N ILE A 21 3.17 -6.59 0.21
CA ILE A 21 4.01 -7.73 0.59
C ILE A 21 3.76 -8.19 2.02
N GLY A 22 3.02 -7.43 2.81
CA GLY A 22 2.70 -7.82 4.17
C GLY A 22 1.46 -7.11 4.66
N ILE A 23 0.75 -7.73 5.59
CA ILE A 23 -0.44 -7.18 6.20
C ILE A 23 -0.34 -7.42 7.68
N PHE A 24 -0.58 -6.38 8.49
CA PHE A 24 -0.53 -6.53 9.93
C PHE A 24 -1.49 -5.56 10.61
N ILE A 25 -1.72 -5.76 11.88
CA ILE A 25 -2.65 -4.97 12.68
C ILE A 25 -1.87 -4.31 13.80
N ASN A 26 -2.05 -2.99 13.96
CA ASN A 26 -1.39 -2.27 15.03
C ASN A 26 -2.18 -2.35 16.34
N GLU A 27 -1.67 -1.69 17.38
CA GLU A 27 -2.28 -1.70 18.70
C GLU A 27 -3.70 -1.15 18.72
N LYS A 28 -4.04 -0.30 17.77
CA LYS A 28 -5.36 0.32 17.65
C LYS A 28 -6.31 -0.48 16.77
N ALA A 29 -5.95 -1.72 16.46
CA ALA A 29 -6.72 -2.60 15.59
C ALA A 29 -6.89 -2.06 14.16
N GLN A 30 -5.96 -1.22 13.73
CA GLN A 30 -5.95 -0.72 12.36
C GLN A 30 -5.18 -1.69 11.48
N ILE A 31 -5.71 -1.94 10.29
CA ILE A 31 -5.05 -2.78 9.31
C ILE A 31 -4.01 -1.95 8.56
N LEU A 32 -2.78 -2.43 8.55
CA LEU A 32 -1.67 -1.78 7.87
C LEU A 32 -1.11 -2.71 6.81
N TYR A 33 -0.65 -2.11 5.73
CA TYR A 33 -0.09 -2.85 4.61
C TYR A 33 1.36 -2.43 4.40
N LYS A 34 2.24 -3.41 4.34
CA LYS A 34 3.61 -3.15 3.95
C LYS A 34 3.67 -3.26 2.44
N VAL A 35 4.12 -2.19 1.80
CA VAL A 35 4.11 -2.06 0.35
C VAL A 35 5.53 -1.87 -0.14
N SER A 36 5.92 -2.61 -1.15
CA SER A 36 7.23 -2.44 -1.79
C SER A 36 7.05 -1.67 -3.10
N SER A 37 8.02 -0.85 -3.43
CA SER A 37 8.09 -0.22 -4.74
C SER A 37 9.55 -0.13 -5.17
N ILE A 38 9.76 0.04 -6.48
CA ILE A 38 11.12 0.20 -7.02
C ILE A 38 11.28 1.65 -7.37
N LEU A 39 12.24 2.32 -6.73
CA LEU A 39 12.55 3.71 -6.98
C LEU A 39 14.04 3.81 -7.25
N ASN A 40 14.40 4.36 -8.41
CA ASN A 40 15.81 4.51 -8.83
C ASN A 40 16.58 3.18 -8.71
N LYS A 41 15.95 2.10 -9.16
CA LYS A 41 16.53 0.75 -9.15
C LYS A 41 16.75 0.18 -7.75
N SER A 42 16.21 0.85 -6.74
CA SER A 42 16.28 0.37 -5.36
C SER A 42 14.90 0.01 -4.86
N ILE A 43 14.81 -1.04 -4.07
CA ILE A 43 13.54 -1.44 -3.47
C ILE A 43 13.30 -0.60 -2.24
N CYS A 44 12.14 0.04 -2.18
CA CYS A 44 11.72 0.83 -1.05
C CYS A 44 10.48 0.22 -0.42
N TYR A 45 10.34 0.37 0.89
CA TYR A 45 9.18 -0.14 1.62
C TYR A 45 8.48 1.00 2.33
N ILE A 46 7.17 1.01 2.26
CA ILE A 46 6.34 1.98 2.98
C ILE A 46 5.19 1.25 3.65
N ILE A 47 4.68 1.86 4.70
CA ILE A 47 3.53 1.32 5.43
C ILE A 47 2.35 2.25 5.18
N LEU A 48 1.25 1.67 4.69
CA LEU A 48 0.04 2.41 4.38
C LEU A 48 -1.15 1.75 5.04
N ASN A 49 -2.13 2.56 5.44
CA ASN A 49 -3.40 2.00 5.88
C ASN A 49 -4.34 1.85 4.67
N GLN A 50 -5.47 1.20 4.90
CA GLN A 50 -6.41 0.92 3.82
C GLN A 50 -6.92 2.19 3.14
N ALA A 51 -7.22 3.21 3.95
CA ALA A 51 -7.73 4.47 3.40
C ALA A 51 -6.70 5.14 2.50
N GLN A 52 -5.44 5.07 2.86
CA GLN A 52 -4.37 5.65 2.04
C GLN A 52 -4.26 4.95 0.70
N ILE A 53 -4.33 3.63 0.68
CA ILE A 53 -4.30 2.88 -0.58
C ILE A 53 -5.53 3.19 -1.42
N ASP A 54 -6.70 3.27 -0.79
CA ASP A 54 -7.93 3.62 -1.49
C ASP A 54 -7.80 4.97 -2.19
N MET A 55 -7.25 5.97 -1.52
CA MET A 55 -7.07 7.30 -2.09
C MET A 55 -6.11 7.28 -3.27
N ILE A 56 -5.04 6.50 -3.17
CA ILE A 56 -4.06 6.37 -4.25
C ILE A 56 -4.71 5.75 -5.48
N ILE A 57 -5.45 4.67 -5.29
CA ILE A 57 -6.10 3.96 -6.40
C ILE A 57 -7.18 4.83 -7.05
N GLU A 58 -7.92 5.58 -6.24
CA GLU A 58 -8.97 6.45 -6.76
C GLU A 58 -8.45 7.75 -7.35
N GLY A 59 -7.16 8.02 -7.19
CA GLY A 59 -6.56 9.24 -7.70
C GLY A 59 -6.85 10.48 -6.88
N LYS A 60 -7.41 10.35 -5.70
CA LYS A 60 -7.75 11.50 -4.86
C LYS A 60 -6.56 12.07 -4.10
N ASP A 61 -5.50 11.30 -4.06
CA ASP A 61 -4.27 11.67 -3.37
C ASP A 61 -3.60 12.88 -4.01
N ASN A 62 -3.88 13.12 -5.28
CA ASN A 62 -3.26 14.19 -6.05
C ASN A 62 -4.19 15.37 -6.30
N ALA A 63 -5.23 15.48 -5.54
CA ALA A 63 -6.21 16.55 -5.70
C ALA A 63 -5.62 17.91 -5.34
#